data_681d1659f9c3e4e99aff79c9adf59d27
#
_entry.id   681d1659f9c3e4e99aff79c9adf59d27
#
_cell.length_a   1.000
_cell.length_b   1.000
_cell.length_c   1.000
_cell.angle_alpha   90.00
_cell.angle_beta   90.00
_cell.angle_gamma   90.00
#
_symmetry.space_group_name_H-M   'P 1'
#
loop_
_entity.id
_entity.type
_entity.pdbx_description
1 polymer ?
#
loop_
_entity_poly.entity_id
_entity_poly.type
_entity_poly.pdbx_seq_one_letter_code
_entity_poly.pdbx_strand_id
1 'polypeptide(L)'
;MSRIVVAGAGQPGAVEVKTAGWIEIHRLHDQTLVNILLLELNRGEAEALALATEIKADLLLVDESKGRAIAARLGFKHIGLLGVLVQAKQRGIIVAVKPILDDLIAKAGCWIGAELYQRVLQAVSE
;
A
#
# COMPACT_ATOMS: atom_id res chain seq x y z
N MET A 1 -2.80 9.11 8.08
CA MET A 1 -2.90 7.86 8.86
C MET A 1 -4.06 7.89 9.85
N SER A 2 -4.21 8.96 10.66
CA SER A 2 -5.38 9.08 11.54
C SER A 2 -6.70 9.00 10.78
N ARG A 3 -6.73 9.50 9.54
CA ARG A 3 -7.90 9.39 8.67
C ARG A 3 -8.31 7.94 8.40
N ILE A 4 -7.33 7.04 8.19
CA ILE A 4 -7.61 5.62 7.95
C ILE A 4 -8.29 5.02 9.17
N VAL A 5 -7.79 5.30 10.37
CA VAL A 5 -8.36 4.81 11.62
C VAL A 5 -9.78 5.33 11.83
N VAL A 6 -9.99 6.63 11.61
CA VAL A 6 -11.32 7.25 11.82
C VAL A 6 -12.32 6.76 10.77
N ALA A 7 -11.95 6.81 9.49
CA ALA A 7 -12.83 6.43 8.40
C ALA A 7 -13.05 4.92 8.32
N GLY A 8 -12.06 4.14 8.73
CA GLY A 8 -12.09 2.68 8.68
C GLY A 8 -12.53 2.02 10.00
N ALA A 9 -13.03 2.77 10.96
CA ALA A 9 -13.45 2.21 12.24
C ALA A 9 -14.46 1.07 12.01
N GLY A 10 -14.18 -0.11 12.58
CA GLY A 10 -14.98 -1.31 12.36
C GLY A 10 -14.63 -2.08 11.09
N GLN A 11 -13.76 -1.55 10.23
CA GLN A 11 -13.27 -2.27 9.06
C GLN A 11 -12.10 -3.18 9.42
N PRO A 12 -11.84 -4.24 8.60
CA PRO A 12 -10.65 -5.06 8.81
C PRO A 12 -9.37 -4.23 8.81
N GLY A 13 -8.51 -4.45 9.78
CA GLY A 13 -7.23 -3.77 9.89
C GLY A 13 -7.23 -2.45 10.67
N ALA A 14 -8.40 -1.89 10.99
CA ALA A 14 -8.48 -0.60 11.68
C ALA A 14 -7.81 -0.64 13.06
N VAL A 15 -8.09 -1.69 13.85
CA VAL A 15 -7.50 -1.85 15.18
C VAL A 15 -6.00 -2.09 15.08
N GLU A 16 -5.57 -2.93 14.15
CA GLU A 16 -4.17 -3.26 13.91
C GLU A 16 -3.37 -2.01 13.56
N VAL A 17 -3.88 -1.17 12.69
CA VAL A 17 -3.22 0.11 12.33
C VAL A 17 -3.12 1.03 13.53
N LYS A 18 -4.20 1.15 14.31
CA LYS A 18 -4.25 2.03 15.48
C LYS A 18 -3.25 1.58 16.56
N THR A 19 -3.09 0.27 16.75
CA THR A 19 -2.29 -0.29 17.85
C THR A 19 -0.88 -0.70 17.44
N ALA A 20 -0.55 -0.69 16.15
CA ALA A 20 0.78 -1.09 15.67
C ALA A 20 1.82 -0.03 16.04
N GLY A 21 2.70 -0.34 16.99
CA GLY A 21 3.72 0.60 17.46
C GLY A 21 4.82 0.90 16.45
N TRP A 22 4.94 0.08 15.38
CA TRP A 22 5.93 0.28 14.33
C TRP A 22 5.44 1.21 13.20
N ILE A 23 4.15 1.58 13.21
CA ILE A 23 3.59 2.53 12.24
C ILE A 23 3.69 3.91 12.84
N GLU A 24 4.41 4.80 12.14
CA GLU A 24 4.56 6.19 12.56
C GLU A 24 3.63 7.09 11.77
N ILE A 25 3.04 8.06 12.45
CA ILE A 25 2.19 9.08 11.84
C ILE A 25 2.99 10.36 11.71
N HIS A 26 3.08 10.87 10.48
CA HIS A 26 3.79 12.11 10.19
C HIS A 26 2.84 13.15 9.64
N ARG A 27 3.07 14.41 10.01
CA ARG A 27 2.37 15.54 9.42
C ARG A 27 3.17 16.07 8.24
N LEU A 28 2.46 16.40 7.18
CA LEU A 28 3.06 17.03 6.01
C LEU A 28 3.35 18.49 6.29
N HIS A 29 4.53 18.96 5.93
CA HIS A 29 4.92 20.35 6.05
C HIS A 29 4.63 21.14 4.76
N ASP A 30 4.75 20.48 3.61
CA ASP A 30 4.58 21.12 2.30
C ASP A 30 3.27 20.69 1.64
N GLN A 31 2.23 21.51 1.83
CA GLN A 31 0.94 21.30 1.18
C GLN A 31 0.95 21.65 -0.31
N THR A 32 1.93 22.42 -0.75
CA THR A 32 2.04 22.81 -2.17
C THR A 32 2.24 21.57 -3.04
N LEU A 33 3.13 20.66 -2.64
CA LEU A 33 3.35 19.43 -3.38
C LEU A 33 2.10 18.55 -3.39
N VAL A 34 1.39 18.44 -2.27
CA VAL A 34 0.13 17.71 -2.20
C VAL A 34 -0.88 18.28 -3.19
N ASN A 35 -1.02 19.61 -3.23
CA ASN A 35 -1.97 20.26 -4.13
C ASN A 35 -1.65 20.01 -5.60
N ILE A 36 -0.37 20.00 -5.96
CA ILE A 36 0.07 19.67 -7.32
C ILE A 36 -0.27 18.22 -7.65
N LEU A 37 0.03 17.29 -6.75
CA LEU A 37 -0.22 15.87 -6.96
C LEU A 37 -1.71 15.53 -7.02
N LEU A 38 -2.55 16.31 -6.35
CA LEU A 38 -4.01 16.12 -6.40
C LEU A 38 -4.59 16.37 -7.78
N LEU A 39 -3.86 17.00 -8.70
CA LEU A 39 -4.29 17.15 -10.08
C LEU A 39 -4.40 15.80 -10.81
N GLU A 40 -3.62 14.81 -10.39
CA GLU A 40 -3.59 13.50 -11.03
C GLU A 40 -3.93 12.34 -10.08
N LEU A 41 -3.76 12.51 -8.78
CA LEU A 41 -3.87 11.45 -7.77
C LEU A 41 -4.99 11.75 -6.78
N ASN A 42 -5.46 10.71 -6.11
CA ASN A 42 -6.33 10.91 -4.95
C ASN A 42 -5.52 11.45 -3.76
N ARG A 43 -6.22 11.88 -2.72
CA ARG A 43 -5.58 12.53 -1.57
C ARG A 43 -4.61 11.60 -0.84
N GLY A 44 -4.97 10.34 -0.64
CA GLY A 44 -4.10 9.39 0.05
C GLY A 44 -2.79 9.18 -0.67
N GLU A 45 -2.84 8.98 -1.98
CA GLU A 45 -1.64 8.82 -2.80
C GLU A 45 -0.80 10.08 -2.86
N ALA A 46 -1.45 11.23 -3.02
CA ALA A 46 -0.76 12.53 -3.06
C ALA A 46 -0.03 12.79 -1.74
N GLU A 47 -0.69 12.55 -0.61
CA GLU A 47 -0.08 12.72 0.71
C GLU A 47 1.07 11.73 0.93
N ALA A 48 0.91 10.48 0.49
CA ALA A 48 1.97 9.47 0.62
C ALA A 48 3.22 9.86 -0.17
N LEU A 49 3.06 10.33 -1.41
CA LEU A 49 4.17 10.77 -2.23
C LEU A 49 4.84 12.03 -1.69
N ALA A 50 4.05 12.99 -1.20
CA ALA A 50 4.58 14.19 -0.59
C ALA A 50 5.38 13.85 0.67
N LEU A 51 4.83 12.97 1.52
CA LEU A 51 5.54 12.53 2.72
C LEU A 51 6.82 11.78 2.38
N ALA A 52 6.77 10.89 1.40
CA ALA A 52 7.97 10.16 0.95
C ALA A 52 9.07 11.12 0.52
N THR A 53 8.69 12.22 -0.14
CA THR A 53 9.63 13.26 -0.53
C THR A 53 10.24 13.99 0.68
N GLU A 54 9.40 14.35 1.66
CA GLU A 54 9.87 15.05 2.86
C GLU A 54 10.83 14.22 3.70
N ILE A 55 10.51 12.94 3.92
CA ILE A 55 11.31 12.07 4.79
C ILE A 55 12.37 11.26 4.02
N LYS A 56 12.44 11.42 2.70
CA LYS A 56 13.36 10.67 1.82
C LYS A 56 13.20 9.17 2.02
N ALA A 57 11.97 8.68 1.82
CA ALA A 57 11.63 7.29 2.03
C ALA A 57 12.44 6.36 1.12
N ASP A 58 12.84 5.21 1.66
CA ASP A 58 13.58 4.19 0.92
C ASP A 58 12.66 3.36 0.02
N LEU A 59 11.41 3.18 0.42
CA LEU A 59 10.44 2.39 -0.30
C LEU A 59 9.04 2.97 -0.10
N LEU A 60 8.29 3.05 -1.17
CA LEU A 60 6.93 3.59 -1.15
C LEU A 60 5.94 2.47 -1.48
N LEU A 61 4.93 2.30 -0.66
CA LEU A 61 3.87 1.34 -0.89
C LEU A 61 2.74 2.02 -1.67
N VAL A 62 2.54 1.63 -2.91
CA VAL A 62 1.55 2.23 -3.82
C VAL A 62 0.89 1.13 -4.64
N ASP A 63 -0.43 1.07 -4.63
CA ASP A 63 -1.17 0.04 -5.37
C ASP A 63 -1.64 0.48 -6.75
N GLU A 64 -1.97 1.75 -6.93
CA GLU A 64 -2.56 2.20 -8.18
C GLU A 64 -1.51 2.58 -9.22
N SER A 65 -1.82 2.31 -10.50
CA SER A 65 -0.88 2.50 -11.59
C SER A 65 -0.45 3.96 -11.78
N LYS A 66 -1.36 4.92 -11.57
CA LYS A 66 -1.01 6.34 -11.66
C LYS A 66 -0.01 6.74 -10.58
N GLY A 67 -0.25 6.30 -9.34
CA GLY A 67 0.67 6.55 -8.23
C GLY A 67 2.03 5.92 -8.47
N ARG A 68 2.06 4.68 -8.97
CA ARG A 68 3.31 4.00 -9.30
C ARG A 68 4.09 4.72 -10.40
N ALA A 69 3.40 5.21 -11.42
CA ALA A 69 4.05 5.94 -12.51
C ALA A 69 4.71 7.23 -12.02
N ILE A 70 4.02 7.97 -11.15
CA ILE A 70 4.56 9.21 -10.58
C ILE A 70 5.70 8.90 -9.60
N ALA A 71 5.57 7.86 -8.77
CA ALA A 71 6.62 7.42 -7.88
C ALA A 71 7.91 7.10 -8.66
N ALA A 72 7.78 6.38 -9.77
CA ALA A 72 8.91 6.06 -10.63
C ALA A 72 9.54 7.32 -11.23
N ARG A 73 8.73 8.27 -11.69
CA ARG A 73 9.23 9.54 -12.22
C ARG A 73 9.99 10.36 -11.18
N LEU A 74 9.57 10.28 -9.92
CA LEU A 74 10.23 10.98 -8.82
C LEU A 74 11.45 10.21 -8.28
N GLY A 75 11.74 9.05 -8.83
CA GLY A 75 12.91 8.26 -8.46
C GLY A 75 12.72 7.36 -7.23
N PHE A 76 11.49 7.14 -6.79
CA PHE A 76 11.22 6.26 -5.65
C PHE A 76 11.15 4.79 -6.07
N LYS A 77 11.73 3.92 -5.25
CA LYS A 77 11.41 2.51 -5.30
C LYS A 77 10.01 2.32 -4.74
N HIS A 78 9.20 1.53 -5.41
CA HIS A 78 7.82 1.30 -4.99
C HIS A 78 7.44 -0.17 -5.09
N ILE A 79 6.45 -0.57 -4.29
CA ILE A 79 5.91 -1.92 -4.27
C ILE A 79 4.42 -1.84 -3.99
N GLY A 80 3.63 -2.73 -4.61
CA GLY A 80 2.21 -2.87 -4.31
C GLY A 80 1.96 -3.95 -3.28
N LEU A 81 0.70 -4.09 -2.87
CA LEU A 81 0.28 -5.06 -1.86
C LEU A 81 0.66 -6.50 -2.25
N LEU A 82 0.42 -6.88 -3.51
CA LEU A 82 0.73 -8.23 -3.97
C LEU A 82 2.23 -8.51 -3.93
N GLY A 83 3.04 -7.53 -4.25
CA GLY A 83 4.49 -7.63 -4.13
C GLY A 83 4.94 -7.84 -2.69
N VAL A 84 4.29 -7.16 -1.74
CA VAL A 84 4.56 -7.35 -0.31
C VAL A 84 4.28 -8.79 0.11
N LEU A 85 3.15 -9.37 -0.31
CA LEU A 85 2.80 -10.75 0.00
C LEU A 85 3.80 -11.74 -0.59
N VAL A 86 4.20 -11.54 -1.84
CA VAL A 86 5.20 -12.39 -2.49
C VAL A 86 6.53 -12.35 -1.74
N GLN A 87 7.00 -11.15 -1.40
CA GLN A 87 8.24 -11.01 -0.63
C GLN A 87 8.13 -11.62 0.76
N ALA A 88 6.99 -11.48 1.42
CA ALA A 88 6.78 -12.05 2.75
C ALA A 88 6.93 -13.57 2.72
N LYS A 89 6.40 -14.23 1.70
CA LYS A 89 6.59 -15.68 1.53
C LYS A 89 8.04 -16.03 1.23
N GLN A 90 8.67 -15.32 0.33
CA GLN A 90 10.07 -15.56 -0.03
C GLN A 90 11.00 -15.43 1.16
N ARG A 91 10.70 -14.53 2.10
CA ARG A 91 11.47 -14.32 3.32
C ARG A 91 11.05 -15.23 4.48
N GLY A 92 10.08 -16.11 4.29
CA GLY A 92 9.61 -17.02 5.31
C GLY A 92 8.74 -16.38 6.40
N ILE A 93 8.27 -15.15 6.20
CA ILE A 93 7.42 -14.43 7.15
C ILE A 93 6.03 -15.04 7.17
N ILE A 94 5.53 -15.47 6.01
CA ILE A 94 4.25 -16.18 5.88
C ILE A 94 4.49 -17.52 5.20
N VAL A 95 3.63 -18.49 5.52
CA VAL A 95 3.73 -19.86 4.97
C VAL A 95 3.14 -19.93 3.57
N ALA A 96 2.02 -19.25 3.33
CA ALA A 96 1.30 -19.27 2.07
C ALA A 96 0.66 -17.92 1.79
N VAL A 97 0.64 -17.54 0.50
CA VAL A 97 -0.01 -16.32 0.03
C VAL A 97 -1.50 -16.53 -0.20
N LYS A 98 -1.90 -17.70 -0.71
CA LYS A 98 -3.28 -17.97 -1.12
C LYS A 98 -4.32 -17.68 -0.05
N PRO A 99 -4.19 -18.15 1.21
CA PRO A 99 -5.21 -17.86 2.23
C PRO A 99 -5.35 -16.37 2.50
N ILE A 100 -4.25 -15.63 2.51
CA ILE A 100 -4.26 -14.19 2.75
C ILE A 100 -4.92 -13.47 1.57
N LEU A 101 -4.57 -13.86 0.35
CA LEU A 101 -5.13 -13.29 -0.85
C LEU A 101 -6.64 -13.53 -0.93
N ASP A 102 -7.09 -14.74 -0.60
CA ASP A 102 -8.51 -15.08 -0.58
C ASP A 102 -9.26 -14.25 0.47
N ASP A 103 -8.67 -14.02 1.64
CA ASP A 103 -9.24 -13.17 2.68
C ASP A 103 -9.34 -11.71 2.24
N LEU A 104 -8.32 -11.19 1.55
CA LEU A 104 -8.36 -9.82 1.03
C LEU A 104 -9.51 -9.64 0.03
N ILE A 105 -9.75 -10.63 -0.82
CA ILE A 105 -10.86 -10.60 -1.77
C ILE A 105 -12.20 -10.71 -1.05
N ALA A 106 -12.36 -11.69 -0.15
CA ALA A 106 -13.63 -12.00 0.46
C ALA A 106 -14.03 -11.06 1.60
N LYS A 107 -13.06 -10.62 2.42
CA LYS A 107 -13.30 -9.85 3.64
C LYS A 107 -12.99 -8.37 3.51
N ALA A 108 -11.93 -8.02 2.77
CA ALA A 108 -11.50 -6.63 2.63
C ALA A 108 -12.01 -5.98 1.35
N GLY A 109 -12.70 -6.72 0.48
CA GLY A 109 -13.28 -6.17 -0.73
C GLY A 109 -12.27 -5.84 -1.82
N CYS A 110 -11.05 -6.37 -1.77
CA CYS A 110 -10.08 -6.21 -2.84
C CYS A 110 -10.56 -6.89 -4.10
N TRP A 111 -10.47 -6.19 -5.23
CA TRP A 111 -10.74 -6.79 -6.52
C TRP A 111 -9.43 -7.18 -7.20
N ILE A 112 -9.31 -8.45 -7.56
CA ILE A 112 -8.14 -8.96 -8.26
C ILE A 112 -8.64 -9.82 -9.42
N GLY A 113 -8.18 -9.50 -10.63
CA GLY A 113 -8.55 -10.28 -11.83
C GLY A 113 -8.00 -11.70 -11.76
N ALA A 114 -8.72 -12.63 -12.39
CA ALA A 114 -8.36 -14.06 -12.35
C ALA A 114 -6.94 -14.31 -12.88
N GLU A 115 -6.54 -13.62 -13.93
CA GLU A 115 -5.20 -13.78 -14.50
C GLU A 115 -4.11 -13.34 -13.52
N LEU A 116 -4.27 -12.19 -12.88
CA LEU A 116 -3.31 -11.70 -11.91
C LEU A 116 -3.26 -12.60 -10.67
N TYR A 117 -4.41 -13.06 -10.21
CA TYR A 117 -4.51 -14.02 -9.11
C TYR A 117 -3.66 -15.27 -9.39
N GLN A 118 -3.82 -15.86 -10.59
CA GLN A 118 -3.05 -17.04 -10.97
C GLN A 118 -1.56 -16.76 -11.08
N ARG A 119 -1.18 -15.60 -11.63
CA ARG A 119 0.23 -15.22 -11.74
C ARG A 119 0.89 -15.09 -10.37
N VAL A 120 0.19 -14.49 -9.40
CA VAL A 120 0.71 -14.33 -8.05
C VAL A 120 0.95 -15.70 -7.41
N LEU A 121 -0.03 -16.59 -7.52
CA LEU A 121 0.12 -17.94 -6.97
C LEU A 121 1.25 -18.73 -7.64
N GLN A 122 1.40 -18.61 -8.95
CA GLN A 122 2.49 -19.24 -9.67
C GLN A 122 3.85 -18.71 -9.22
N ALA A 123 3.95 -17.40 -9.00
CA ALA A 123 5.19 -16.77 -8.57
C ALA A 123 5.67 -17.27 -7.20
N VAL A 124 4.77 -17.76 -6.36
CA VAL A 124 5.09 -18.30 -5.03
C VAL A 124 4.92 -19.82 -4.97
N SER A 125 4.79 -20.48 -6.11
CA SER A 125 4.63 -21.94 -6.23
C SER A 125 3.38 -22.46 -5.51
N GLU A 126 2.32 -21.74 -5.61
CA GLU A 126 0.99 -22.11 -5.13
C GLU A 126 -0.01 -22.14 -6.31
#